data_6a6383612323ff6f841c64be992947c3
#
_entry.id   6a6383612323ff6f841c64be992947c3
#
_cell.length_a   1.000
_cell.length_b   1.000
_cell.length_c   1.000
_cell.angle_alpha   90.00
_cell.angle_beta   90.00
_cell.angle_gamma   90.00
#
_symmetry.space_group_name_H-M   'P 1'
#
loop_
_entity.id
_entity.type
_entity.pdbx_description
1 polymer ?
#
loop_
_entity_poly.entity_id
_entity_poly.type
_entity_poly.pdbx_seq_one_letter_code
_entity_poly.pdbx_strand_id
1 'polypeptide(L)'
;QDYKSWNSLPEWARRTLTIHRSDPRPKIYTETQLADSATDDILWNAAQTELREHGRMHNYLRMLWGKKILEWSPTPESALETMIELNDRYALDGCDPNSYTGICWVLGRYDRPWGPERPIFGTVRYMSTASAMRKLRVKAYLQKYGRPGGG
;
A
#
# COMPACT_ATOMS: atom_id res chain seq x y z
N GLN A 1 -15.07 -0.13 12.24
CA GLN A 1 -13.75 0.50 12.03
C GLN A 1 -12.79 0.10 13.14
N ASP A 2 -11.60 -0.33 12.78
CA ASP A 2 -10.64 -0.85 13.75
C ASP A 2 -9.60 0.21 14.11
N TYR A 3 -9.84 0.90 15.21
CA TYR A 3 -8.91 1.91 15.72
C TYR A 3 -7.64 1.33 16.33
N LYS A 4 -7.63 0.04 16.65
CA LYS A 4 -6.45 -0.61 17.23
C LYS A 4 -5.26 -0.56 16.29
N SER A 5 -5.49 -0.84 15.01
CA SER A 5 -4.41 -0.82 14.01
C SER A 5 -3.83 0.59 13.86
N TRP A 6 -4.70 1.59 13.77
CA TRP A 6 -4.25 2.98 13.69
C TRP A 6 -3.48 3.39 14.95
N ASN A 7 -4.00 3.03 16.13
CA ASN A 7 -3.37 3.41 17.38
C ASN A 7 -2.07 2.65 17.65
N SER A 8 -1.82 1.55 16.93
CA SER A 8 -0.56 0.81 17.05
C SER A 8 0.59 1.48 16.31
N LEU A 9 0.30 2.47 15.46
CA LEU A 9 1.33 3.21 14.76
C LEU A 9 2.09 4.11 15.73
N PRO A 10 3.39 4.40 15.48
CA PRO A 10 4.13 5.35 16.31
C PRO A 10 3.46 6.72 16.32
N GLU A 11 3.59 7.44 17.42
CA GLU A 11 3.00 8.76 17.52
C GLU A 11 3.46 9.70 16.41
N TRP A 12 4.75 9.66 16.07
CA TRP A 12 5.28 10.54 15.01
C TRP A 12 4.60 10.27 13.67
N ALA A 13 4.33 9.01 13.38
CA ALA A 13 3.68 8.62 12.11
C ALA A 13 2.23 9.10 12.09
N ARG A 14 1.50 8.86 13.17
CA ARG A 14 0.11 9.33 13.26
C ARG A 14 0.03 10.85 13.14
N ARG A 15 0.96 11.55 13.78
CA ARG A 15 1.00 13.01 13.75
C ARG A 15 1.24 13.54 12.34
N THR A 16 2.26 13.03 11.65
CA THR A 16 2.58 13.52 10.31
C THR A 16 1.47 13.19 9.30
N LEU A 17 0.89 11.99 9.39
CA LEU A 17 -0.21 11.62 8.52
C LEU A 17 -1.46 12.47 8.78
N THR A 18 -1.72 12.81 10.04
CA THR A 18 -2.85 13.67 10.39
C THR A 18 -2.65 15.09 9.87
N ILE A 19 -1.43 15.62 9.98
CA ILE A 19 -1.12 16.96 9.46
C ILE A 19 -1.37 17.01 7.95
N HIS A 20 -1.03 15.93 7.23
CA HIS A 20 -1.17 15.89 5.77
C HIS A 20 -2.49 15.27 5.31
N ARG A 21 -3.41 15.03 6.23
CA ARG A 21 -4.68 14.34 5.96
C ARG A 21 -5.50 15.00 4.84
N SER A 22 -5.50 16.32 4.80
CA SER A 22 -6.29 17.09 3.84
C SER A 22 -5.52 17.45 2.57
N ASP A 23 -4.31 16.94 2.40
CA ASP A 23 -3.54 17.21 1.19
C ASP A 23 -4.28 16.65 -0.03
N PRO A 24 -4.26 17.36 -1.16
CA PRO A 24 -4.91 16.87 -2.38
C PRO A 24 -4.30 15.55 -2.84
N ARG A 25 -5.16 14.63 -3.26
CA ARG A 25 -4.74 13.37 -3.89
C ARG A 25 -4.90 13.53 -5.40
N PRO A 26 -3.81 13.32 -6.17
CA PRO A 26 -3.91 13.41 -7.64
C PRO A 26 -4.94 12.45 -8.22
N LYS A 27 -5.07 11.27 -7.62
CA LYS A 27 -6.06 10.27 -8.00
C LYS A 27 -6.58 9.58 -6.76
N ILE A 28 -7.85 9.18 -6.81
CA ILE A 28 -8.45 8.35 -5.77
C ILE A 28 -9.10 7.15 -6.47
N TYR A 29 -8.77 5.95 -5.99
CA TYR A 29 -9.39 4.72 -6.48
C TYR A 29 -10.29 4.13 -5.41
N THR A 30 -11.40 3.56 -5.83
CA THR A 30 -12.31 2.85 -4.91
C THR A 30 -11.70 1.51 -4.52
N GLU A 31 -12.19 0.94 -3.43
CA GLU A 31 -11.75 -0.39 -3.01
C GLU A 31 -11.99 -1.43 -4.11
N THR A 32 -13.11 -1.33 -4.82
CA THR A 32 -13.41 -2.24 -5.93
C THR A 32 -12.39 -2.12 -7.06
N GLN A 33 -12.01 -0.89 -7.43
CA GLN A 33 -10.99 -0.68 -8.45
C GLN A 33 -9.64 -1.25 -8.02
N LEU A 34 -9.28 -1.07 -6.76
CA LEU A 34 -8.03 -1.61 -6.23
C LEU A 34 -8.08 -3.13 -6.21
N ALA A 35 -9.17 -3.72 -5.74
CA ALA A 35 -9.33 -5.17 -5.71
C ALA A 35 -9.20 -5.78 -7.10
N ASP A 36 -9.71 -5.09 -8.13
CA ASP A 36 -9.71 -5.56 -9.51
C ASP A 36 -8.43 -5.25 -10.28
N SER A 37 -7.41 -4.71 -9.62
CA SER A 37 -6.15 -4.31 -10.27
C SER A 37 -6.40 -3.30 -11.40
N ALA A 38 -7.32 -2.37 -11.18
CA ALA A 38 -7.80 -1.46 -12.21
C ALA A 38 -7.25 -0.03 -12.04
N THR A 39 -5.95 0.08 -11.74
CA THR A 39 -5.28 1.38 -11.63
C THR A 39 -4.47 1.65 -12.90
N ASP A 40 -3.86 2.84 -12.97
CA ASP A 40 -2.96 3.17 -14.06
C ASP A 40 -1.51 2.76 -13.78
N ASP A 41 -1.25 2.09 -12.65
CA ASP A 41 0.10 1.65 -12.28
C ASP A 41 0.25 0.16 -12.56
N ILE A 42 1.01 -0.16 -13.60
CA ILE A 42 1.18 -1.54 -14.08
C ILE A 42 1.79 -2.43 -13.00
N LEU A 43 2.81 -1.95 -12.31
CA LEU A 43 3.49 -2.76 -11.29
C LEU A 43 2.59 -3.00 -10.09
N TRP A 44 1.86 -1.98 -9.66
CA TRP A 44 0.89 -2.14 -8.57
C TRP A 44 -0.19 -3.15 -8.94
N ASN A 45 -0.72 -3.03 -10.16
CA ASN A 45 -1.75 -3.96 -10.65
C ASN A 45 -1.23 -5.39 -10.66
N ALA A 46 0.04 -5.59 -11.04
CA ALA A 46 0.65 -6.91 -11.03
C ALA A 46 0.74 -7.48 -9.62
N ALA A 47 1.14 -6.65 -8.65
CA ALA A 47 1.21 -7.07 -7.25
C ALA A 47 -0.17 -7.47 -6.71
N GLN A 48 -1.19 -6.67 -7.00
CA GLN A 48 -2.56 -6.97 -6.59
C GLN A 48 -3.08 -8.25 -7.25
N THR A 49 -2.74 -8.46 -8.52
CA THR A 49 -3.12 -9.67 -9.25
C THR A 49 -2.48 -10.90 -8.62
N GLU A 50 -1.20 -10.82 -8.27
CA GLU A 50 -0.52 -11.92 -7.58
C GLU A 50 -1.19 -12.22 -6.25
N LEU A 51 -1.53 -11.18 -5.48
CA LEU A 51 -2.23 -11.36 -4.21
C LEU A 51 -3.56 -12.09 -4.42
N ARG A 52 -4.35 -11.66 -5.42
CA ARG A 52 -5.64 -12.27 -5.72
C ARG A 52 -5.50 -13.73 -6.17
N GLU A 53 -4.52 -14.02 -7.01
CA GLU A 53 -4.38 -15.37 -7.62
C GLU A 53 -3.68 -16.35 -6.70
N HIS A 54 -2.71 -15.89 -5.91
CA HIS A 54 -1.85 -16.78 -5.12
C HIS A 54 -1.88 -16.51 -3.61
N GLY A 55 -2.58 -15.46 -3.17
CA GLY A 55 -2.69 -15.15 -1.75
C GLY A 55 -1.43 -14.59 -1.13
N ARG A 56 -0.50 -14.11 -1.95
CA ARG A 56 0.78 -13.56 -1.47
C ARG A 56 1.31 -12.57 -2.48
N MET A 57 2.34 -11.81 -2.09
CA MET A 57 3.10 -10.98 -2.99
C MET A 57 4.52 -10.80 -2.44
N HIS A 58 5.45 -10.47 -3.32
CA HIS A 58 6.84 -10.22 -2.96
C HIS A 58 6.93 -9.14 -1.87
N ASN A 59 7.78 -9.35 -0.85
CA ASN A 59 7.87 -8.44 0.29
C ASN A 59 8.13 -6.99 -0.08
N TYR A 60 9.05 -6.74 -1.00
CA TYR A 60 9.33 -5.38 -1.44
C TYR A 60 8.11 -4.76 -2.11
N LEU A 61 7.40 -5.54 -2.91
CA LEU A 61 6.20 -5.06 -3.58
C LEU A 61 5.05 -4.84 -2.61
N ARG A 62 5.01 -5.57 -1.50
CA ARG A 62 3.99 -5.34 -0.47
C ARG A 62 4.11 -3.93 0.11
N MET A 63 5.34 -3.46 0.34
CA MET A 63 5.55 -2.09 0.81
C MET A 63 5.06 -1.07 -0.22
N LEU A 64 5.46 -1.23 -1.48
CA LEU A 64 4.98 -0.34 -2.56
C LEU A 64 3.46 -0.39 -2.67
N TRP A 65 2.87 -1.58 -2.62
CA TRP A 65 1.43 -1.79 -2.68
C TRP A 65 0.71 -0.93 -1.63
N GLY A 66 1.17 -0.99 -0.39
CA GLY A 66 0.57 -0.19 0.69
C GLY A 66 0.81 1.30 0.55
N LYS A 67 2.03 1.70 0.13
CA LYS A 67 2.34 3.13 -0.09
C LYS A 67 1.44 3.73 -1.14
N LYS A 68 1.15 2.99 -2.21
CA LYS A 68 0.24 3.47 -3.26
C LYS A 68 -1.19 3.57 -2.77
N ILE A 69 -1.65 2.62 -1.96
CA ILE A 69 -2.99 2.70 -1.38
C ILE A 69 -3.11 3.98 -0.53
N LEU A 70 -2.06 4.32 0.25
CA LEU A 70 -2.04 5.56 1.01
C LEU A 70 -2.17 6.77 0.10
N GLU A 71 -1.45 6.78 -1.01
CA GLU A 71 -1.47 7.88 -1.98
C GLU A 71 -2.85 8.05 -2.63
N TRP A 72 -3.56 6.94 -2.88
CA TRP A 72 -4.81 6.93 -3.64
C TRP A 72 -6.08 6.93 -2.77
N SER A 73 -5.94 6.99 -1.46
CA SER A 73 -7.09 6.97 -0.55
C SER A 73 -7.39 8.37 -0.03
N PRO A 74 -8.67 8.66 0.28
CA PRO A 74 -9.05 10.00 0.76
C PRO A 74 -8.38 10.40 2.07
N THR A 75 -8.12 9.44 2.96
CA THR A 75 -7.49 9.71 4.26
C THR A 75 -6.54 8.56 4.60
N PRO A 76 -5.54 8.79 5.49
CA PRO A 76 -4.67 7.69 5.91
C PRO A 76 -5.42 6.59 6.66
N GLU A 77 -6.46 6.94 7.39
CA GLU A 77 -7.27 5.92 8.09
C GLU A 77 -8.01 5.03 7.08
N SER A 78 -8.59 5.61 6.04
CA SER A 78 -9.26 4.83 5.01
C SER A 78 -8.28 3.97 4.23
N ALA A 79 -7.05 4.46 4.04
CA ALA A 79 -6.00 3.68 3.41
C ALA A 79 -5.68 2.43 4.23
N LEU A 80 -5.54 2.59 5.55
CA LEU A 80 -5.26 1.45 6.43
C LEU A 80 -6.41 0.45 6.40
N GLU A 81 -7.66 0.91 6.45
CA GLU A 81 -8.82 0.03 6.34
C GLU A 81 -8.83 -0.76 5.04
N THR A 82 -8.53 -0.09 3.93
CA THR A 82 -8.48 -0.75 2.61
C THR A 82 -7.38 -1.80 2.56
N MET A 83 -6.19 -1.48 3.08
CA MET A 83 -5.09 -2.45 3.13
C MET A 83 -5.48 -3.70 3.92
N ILE A 84 -6.10 -3.51 5.09
CA ILE A 84 -6.52 -4.62 5.94
C ILE A 84 -7.61 -5.43 5.23
N GLU A 85 -8.60 -4.78 4.64
CA GLU A 85 -9.69 -5.45 3.96
C GLU A 85 -9.21 -6.30 2.78
N LEU A 86 -8.33 -5.75 1.95
CA LEU A 86 -7.80 -6.49 0.81
C LEU A 86 -6.90 -7.64 1.27
N ASN A 87 -6.10 -7.41 2.31
CA ASN A 87 -5.24 -8.44 2.85
C ASN A 87 -6.06 -9.58 3.44
N ASP A 88 -7.09 -9.27 4.21
CA ASP A 88 -7.95 -10.29 4.83
C ASP A 88 -8.71 -11.10 3.78
N ARG A 89 -9.12 -10.45 2.69
CA ARG A 89 -9.89 -11.11 1.64
C ARG A 89 -9.05 -12.05 0.79
N TYR A 90 -7.81 -11.68 0.47
CA TYR A 90 -7.03 -12.40 -0.53
C TYR A 90 -5.79 -13.11 -0.01
N ALA A 91 -5.16 -12.62 1.05
CA ALA A 91 -3.92 -13.23 1.54
C ALA A 91 -4.21 -14.55 2.24
N LEU A 92 -3.38 -15.55 1.98
CA LEU A 92 -3.53 -16.87 2.61
C LEU A 92 -3.40 -16.79 4.13
N ASP A 93 -2.60 -15.86 4.62
CA ASP A 93 -2.38 -15.65 6.06
C ASP A 93 -2.98 -14.32 6.52
N GLY A 94 -4.06 -13.87 5.87
CA GLY A 94 -4.62 -12.53 6.07
C GLY A 94 -4.93 -12.17 7.51
N CYS A 95 -5.37 -13.14 8.32
CA CYS A 95 -5.70 -12.90 9.71
C CYS A 95 -4.53 -13.14 10.65
N ASP A 96 -3.35 -13.42 10.14
CA ASP A 96 -2.15 -13.66 10.94
C ASP A 96 -1.63 -12.33 11.50
N PRO A 97 -1.28 -12.26 12.81
CA PRO A 97 -0.72 -11.02 13.37
C PRO A 97 0.51 -10.48 12.64
N ASN A 98 1.34 -11.34 12.07
CA ASN A 98 2.50 -10.91 11.29
C ASN A 98 2.08 -10.16 10.02
N SER A 99 0.97 -10.56 9.42
CA SER A 99 0.42 -9.89 8.25
C SER A 99 -0.01 -8.45 8.59
N TYR A 100 -0.70 -8.26 9.72
CA TYR A 100 -1.08 -6.94 10.18
C TYR A 100 0.13 -6.08 10.52
N THR A 101 1.15 -6.68 11.13
CA THR A 101 2.40 -5.97 11.42
C THR A 101 3.03 -5.43 10.14
N GLY A 102 3.04 -6.23 9.07
CA GLY A 102 3.54 -5.81 7.77
C GLY A 102 2.76 -4.64 7.19
N ILE A 103 1.43 -4.66 7.34
CA ILE A 103 0.59 -3.55 6.88
C ILE A 103 0.90 -2.27 7.66
N CYS A 104 0.99 -2.35 8.97
CA CYS A 104 1.29 -1.19 9.79
C CYS A 104 2.67 -0.62 9.52
N TRP A 105 3.63 -1.45 9.12
CA TRP A 105 4.97 -1.00 8.74
C TRP A 105 4.92 -0.03 7.57
N VAL A 106 3.99 -0.23 6.63
CA VAL A 106 3.78 0.70 5.51
C VAL A 106 3.57 2.13 6.01
N LEU A 107 2.86 2.28 7.12
CA LEU A 107 2.50 3.58 7.68
C LEU A 107 3.46 4.05 8.78
N GLY A 108 4.62 3.40 8.91
CA GLY A 108 5.68 3.90 9.78
C GLY A 108 6.02 3.06 11.00
N ARG A 109 5.30 1.99 11.28
CA ARG A 109 5.60 1.15 12.44
C ARG A 109 7.00 0.53 12.27
N TYR A 110 7.83 0.61 13.30
CA TYR A 110 9.22 0.16 13.30
C TYR A 110 10.14 0.95 12.37
N ASP A 111 9.67 2.08 11.84
CA ASP A 111 10.46 2.93 10.98
C ASP A 111 10.76 4.24 11.71
N ARG A 112 11.44 5.14 11.04
CA ARG A 112 11.79 6.47 11.54
C ARG A 112 11.26 7.54 10.59
N PRO A 113 11.16 8.79 11.03
CA PRO A 113 10.81 9.87 10.10
C PRO A 113 11.86 10.01 9.00
N TRP A 114 11.41 10.33 7.80
CA TRP A 114 12.25 10.55 6.62
C TRP A 114 12.01 11.95 6.07
N GLY A 115 13.07 12.64 5.71
CA GLY A 115 12.98 13.90 4.98
C GLY A 115 13.33 13.70 3.51
N PRO A 116 12.93 14.64 2.63
CA PRO A 116 12.08 15.79 2.93
C PRO A 116 10.61 15.41 3.13
N GLU A 117 9.88 16.29 3.82
CA GLU A 117 8.44 16.09 4.02
C GLU A 117 7.72 16.17 2.68
N ARG A 118 6.75 15.26 2.45
CA ARG A 118 6.04 15.15 1.18
C ARG A 118 4.53 15.28 1.37
N PRO A 119 3.80 15.74 0.33
CA PRO A 119 2.34 15.71 0.38
C PRO A 119 1.85 14.30 0.68
N ILE A 120 0.77 14.20 1.42
CA ILE A 120 0.08 12.96 1.80
C ILE A 120 0.90 12.14 2.80
N PHE A 121 2.19 11.87 2.49
CA PHE A 121 3.06 11.02 3.30
C PHE A 121 3.67 11.75 4.49
N GLY A 122 3.82 13.08 4.41
CA GLY A 122 4.56 13.81 5.43
C GLY A 122 5.98 13.27 5.53
N THR A 123 6.38 12.85 6.73
CA THR A 123 7.68 12.23 6.98
C THR A 123 7.63 10.70 7.00
N VAL A 124 6.50 10.09 6.69
CA VAL A 124 6.44 8.64 6.45
C VAL A 124 7.21 8.33 5.17
N ARG A 125 8.01 7.28 5.21
CA ARG A 125 8.86 6.89 4.10
C ARG A 125 8.07 6.74 2.81
N TYR A 126 8.52 7.43 1.76
CA TYR A 126 7.90 7.39 0.44
C TYR A 126 8.54 6.29 -0.42
N MET A 127 7.73 5.67 -1.27
CA MET A 127 8.24 4.75 -2.30
C MET A 127 7.52 5.02 -3.62
N SER A 128 8.25 4.90 -4.73
CA SER A 128 7.67 5.08 -6.05
C SER A 128 7.81 3.82 -6.89
N THR A 129 6.90 3.65 -7.84
CA THR A 129 6.96 2.56 -8.80
C THR A 129 8.23 2.61 -9.62
N ALA A 130 8.65 3.80 -10.05
CA ALA A 130 9.87 3.97 -10.82
C ALA A 130 11.10 3.45 -10.06
N SER A 131 11.19 3.76 -8.77
CA SER A 131 12.28 3.29 -7.93
C SER A 131 12.25 1.76 -7.78
N ALA A 132 11.06 1.19 -7.59
CA ALA A 132 10.90 -0.26 -7.47
C ALA A 132 11.32 -0.95 -8.77
N MET A 133 10.97 -0.40 -9.91
CA MET A 133 11.35 -0.96 -11.21
C MET A 133 12.85 -0.95 -11.44
N ARG A 134 13.55 0.05 -10.91
CA ARG A 134 15.00 0.09 -11.02
C ARG A 134 15.69 -0.93 -10.11
N LYS A 135 15.11 -1.22 -8.95
CA LYS A 135 15.71 -2.14 -7.97
C LYS A 135 15.41 -3.59 -8.25
N LEU A 136 14.30 -3.88 -8.93
CA LEU A 136 13.82 -5.24 -9.16
C LEU A 136 13.89 -5.58 -10.64
N ARG A 137 14.15 -6.84 -10.93
CA ARG A 137 14.03 -7.34 -12.30
C ARG A 137 12.56 -7.70 -12.51
N VAL A 138 11.79 -6.74 -13.01
CA VAL A 138 10.32 -6.88 -13.04
C VAL A 138 9.79 -7.38 -14.37
N LYS A 139 10.62 -7.51 -15.43
CA LYS A 139 10.13 -7.87 -16.75
C LYS A 139 9.32 -9.16 -16.77
N ALA A 140 9.88 -10.24 -16.24
CA ALA A 140 9.19 -11.53 -16.18
C ALA A 140 7.94 -11.45 -15.30
N TYR A 141 8.03 -10.71 -14.21
CA TYR A 141 6.92 -10.52 -13.29
C TYR A 141 5.76 -9.81 -14.00
N LEU A 142 6.05 -8.73 -14.73
CA LEU A 142 5.02 -7.99 -15.46
C LEU A 142 4.42 -8.82 -16.60
N GLN A 143 5.22 -9.68 -17.24
CA GLN A 143 4.69 -10.58 -18.26
C GLN A 143 3.68 -11.55 -17.67
N LYS A 144 3.88 -11.97 -16.42
CA LYS A 144 3.00 -12.93 -15.77
C LYS A 144 1.73 -12.26 -15.21
N TYR A 145 1.85 -11.08 -14.58
CA TYR A 145 0.75 -10.48 -13.83
C TYR A 145 0.29 -9.12 -14.34
N GLY A 146 1.06 -8.47 -15.21
CA GLY A 146 0.83 -7.09 -15.61
C GLY A 146 -0.07 -6.89 -16.82
N ARG A 147 -0.86 -7.88 -17.21
CA ARG A 147 -1.68 -7.78 -18.41
C ARG A 147 -2.85 -6.82 -18.20
N PRO A 148 -3.05 -5.87 -19.13
CA PRO A 148 -4.19 -4.97 -19.05
C PRO A 148 -5.51 -5.71 -19.02
N GLY A 149 -6.50 -5.10 -18.35
CA GLY A 149 -7.83 -5.69 -18.28
C GLY A 149 -7.90 -6.97 -17.48
N GLY A 150 -6.89 -7.25 -16.67
CA GLY A 150 -6.84 -8.46 -15.88
C GLY A 150 -6.62 -9.71 -16.69
N GLY A 151 -6.31 -9.51 -17.95
CA GLY A 151 -6.06 -10.62 -18.88
C GLY A 151 -4.66 -11.14 -18.75
#